data_9e48e4a42841b62871989bc1fccecd86
#
_entry.id   9e48e4a42841b62871989bc1fccecd86
#
_cell.length_a   1.000
_cell.length_b   1.000
_cell.length_c   1.000
_cell.angle_alpha   90.00
_cell.angle_beta   90.00
_cell.angle_gamma   90.00
#
_symmetry.space_group_name_H-M   'P 1'
#
loop_
_entity.id
_entity.type
_entity.pdbx_description
1 polymer ?
#
loop_
_entity_poly.entity_id
_entity_poly.type
_entity_poly.pdbx_seq_one_letter_code
_entity_poly.pdbx_strand_id
1 'polypeptide(L)'
;MLKEAVKHYHDLLSDNGLAASSQAALDAALDESKLIFGGRRLTPYLRPHFVTSADWERITKTCEIVFGALQKVKDAAVTDDAILDELGVTEIERELVRIDPKYSHVSPTSRLDSFLTDDAYSYVELNGESPAGIAYADSATGIFQNLPVMKKFAEKYNIRALEGRSKMLDVLLRCYDEFCGGNATHKPTIAIVDLKDLPTLKEFELFKEYFESNGYPSIICSPDELEFSGSKLTHNGTTVDIIYKRLLVNEYLPIMNEQPALLDAYRAGAVCMINSFRGKLVHKKAIFAVLTNEKYAQLFNDAELSAINAHIPWTRVFREENTVNHDETIDLVEWTRANSNKLVLKPNDDYGGHGIYIGWNSSASEWDDAIKLALADGDYLVQERVKTAKEMFPMITDDAGNWEMTEQLVDLDPLLFLGKVGSAFTRLSSTELANVSSGGGMVPTFIIDG
;
A
#
# COMPACT_ATOMS: atom_id res chain seq x y z
N MET A 1 26.62 11.42 4.01
CA MET A 1 25.67 12.39 3.47
C MET A 1 24.30 12.33 4.19
N LEU A 2 23.50 11.25 4.10
CA LEU A 2 22.14 11.19 4.70
C LEU A 2 22.14 11.48 6.20
N LYS A 3 22.99 10.81 6.98
CA LYS A 3 23.12 11.01 8.44
C LYS A 3 23.50 12.47 8.80
N GLU A 4 24.34 13.10 7.98
CA GLU A 4 24.72 14.52 8.16
C GLU A 4 23.56 15.47 7.83
N ALA A 5 22.79 15.15 6.78
CA ALA A 5 21.62 15.95 6.40
C ALA A 5 20.52 15.86 7.49
N VAL A 6 20.22 14.65 7.97
CA VAL A 6 19.28 14.45 9.09
C VAL A 6 19.75 15.20 10.34
N LYS A 7 21.05 15.05 10.70
CA LYS A 7 21.61 15.80 11.83
C LYS A 7 21.46 17.32 11.64
N HIS A 8 21.77 17.83 10.47
CA HIS A 8 21.62 19.25 10.19
C HIS A 8 20.16 19.73 10.31
N TYR A 9 19.19 18.91 9.86
CA TYR A 9 17.76 19.21 10.04
C TYR A 9 17.39 19.30 11.53
N HIS A 10 17.88 18.37 12.35
CA HIS A 10 17.68 18.40 13.81
C HIS A 10 18.39 19.60 14.46
N ASP A 11 19.60 19.95 14.00
CA ASP A 11 20.32 21.14 14.48
C ASP A 11 19.53 22.44 14.18
N LEU A 12 18.86 22.54 13.01
CA LEU A 12 17.97 23.65 12.67
C LEU A 12 16.74 23.72 13.60
N LEU A 13 16.17 22.59 14.00
CA LEU A 13 15.06 22.54 14.96
C LEU A 13 15.51 22.89 16.41
N SER A 14 16.81 22.89 16.69
CA SER A 14 17.33 23.36 17.99
C SER A 14 17.27 24.90 18.14
N ASP A 15 17.04 25.63 17.05
CA ASP A 15 16.64 27.05 17.09
C ASP A 15 15.15 27.13 17.46
N ASN A 16 14.88 27.57 18.69
CA ASN A 16 13.52 27.66 19.23
C ASN A 16 12.58 28.53 18.36
N GLY A 17 13.07 29.58 17.72
CA GLY A 17 12.27 30.44 16.85
C GLY A 17 11.87 29.73 15.57
N LEU A 18 12.80 28.96 14.97
CA LEU A 18 12.57 28.20 13.76
C LEU A 18 11.68 26.97 14.02
N ALA A 19 11.88 26.28 15.14
CA ALA A 19 11.03 25.16 15.55
C ALA A 19 9.57 25.63 15.78
N ALA A 20 9.37 26.67 16.59
CA ALA A 20 8.05 27.20 16.89
C ALA A 20 7.31 27.72 15.65
N SER A 21 8.00 28.43 14.75
CA SER A 21 7.39 28.91 13.49
C SER A 21 7.06 27.77 12.53
N SER A 22 7.87 26.71 12.49
CA SER A 22 7.61 25.54 11.67
C SER A 22 6.43 24.72 12.19
N GLN A 23 6.33 24.58 13.51
CA GLN A 23 5.21 23.93 14.15
C GLN A 23 3.89 24.70 13.92
N ALA A 24 3.89 26.02 14.16
CA ALA A 24 2.71 26.85 13.91
C ALA A 24 2.25 26.75 12.44
N ALA A 25 3.20 26.72 11.50
CA ALA A 25 2.90 26.55 10.07
C ALA A 25 2.33 25.14 9.77
N LEU A 26 2.87 24.09 10.43
CA LEU A 26 2.35 22.72 10.29
C LEU A 26 0.94 22.61 10.85
N ASP A 27 0.70 23.13 12.05
CA ASP A 27 -0.61 23.11 12.70
C ASP A 27 -1.68 23.81 11.86
N ALA A 28 -1.38 25.04 11.39
CA ALA A 28 -2.30 25.77 10.52
C ALA A 28 -2.61 25.01 9.22
N ALA A 29 -1.59 24.43 8.58
CA ALA A 29 -1.78 23.66 7.35
C ALA A 29 -2.56 22.35 7.58
N LEU A 30 -2.36 21.69 8.72
CA LEU A 30 -3.10 20.48 9.08
C LEU A 30 -4.57 20.77 9.42
N ASP A 31 -4.86 21.92 10.01
CA ASP A 31 -6.24 22.36 10.30
C ASP A 31 -7.02 22.69 9.00
N GLU A 32 -6.35 23.23 8.00
CA GLU A 32 -6.92 23.51 6.67
C GLU A 32 -6.96 22.26 5.78
N SER A 33 -6.05 21.32 5.98
CA SER A 33 -5.91 20.13 5.15
C SER A 33 -6.86 19.01 5.58
N LYS A 34 -7.02 18.03 4.69
CA LYS A 34 -7.77 16.81 4.96
C LYS A 34 -6.88 15.66 5.47
N LEU A 35 -5.71 15.97 6.05
CA LEU A 35 -4.76 14.99 6.59
C LEU A 35 -5.20 14.45 7.95
N ILE A 36 -6.40 13.86 7.96
CA ILE A 36 -7.04 13.26 9.14
C ILE A 36 -7.45 11.84 8.80
N PHE A 37 -7.19 10.92 9.72
CA PHE A 37 -7.64 9.54 9.65
C PHE A 37 -8.23 9.13 11.00
N GLY A 38 -9.45 8.65 11.01
CA GLY A 38 -10.14 8.26 12.26
C GLY A 38 -10.20 9.37 13.31
N GLY A 39 -10.33 10.64 12.88
CA GLY A 39 -10.38 11.80 13.77
C GLY A 39 -9.02 12.28 14.32
N ARG A 40 -7.90 11.64 13.90
CA ARG A 40 -6.53 12.02 14.30
C ARG A 40 -5.76 12.68 13.16
N ARG A 41 -4.90 13.64 13.49
CA ARG A 41 -3.89 14.16 12.56
C ARG A 41 -2.94 13.03 12.14
N LEU A 42 -2.70 12.88 10.84
CA LEU A 42 -1.84 11.82 10.29
C LEU A 42 -0.36 12.06 10.50
N THR A 43 0.07 13.33 10.60
CA THR A 43 1.49 13.68 10.70
C THR A 43 1.79 14.59 11.89
N PRO A 44 2.02 14.01 13.09
CA PRO A 44 2.43 14.78 14.28
C PRO A 44 3.96 14.98 14.34
N TYR A 45 4.66 15.02 13.21
CA TYR A 45 6.12 15.09 13.15
C TYR A 45 6.60 16.35 12.45
N LEU A 46 7.72 16.91 12.94
CA LEU A 46 8.33 18.12 12.38
C LEU A 46 9.43 17.84 11.34
N ARG A 47 9.79 16.57 11.11
CA ARG A 47 10.75 16.16 10.08
C ARG A 47 10.12 15.20 9.07
N PRO A 48 10.33 15.39 7.76
CA PRO A 48 9.99 14.40 6.76
C PRO A 48 10.99 13.21 6.82
N HIS A 49 10.67 12.13 6.12
CA HIS A 49 11.65 11.09 5.84
C HIS A 49 12.52 11.51 4.67
N PHE A 50 13.82 11.21 4.74
CA PHE A 50 14.79 11.50 3.69
C PHE A 50 15.41 10.21 3.17
N VAL A 51 15.54 10.10 1.85
CA VAL A 51 16.31 9.06 1.17
C VAL A 51 17.33 9.68 0.24
N THR A 52 18.44 9.00 -0.01
CA THR A 52 19.39 9.44 -1.02
C THR A 52 18.91 9.10 -2.43
N SER A 53 19.37 9.81 -3.45
CA SER A 53 19.11 9.44 -4.85
C SER A 53 19.56 8.00 -5.16
N ALA A 54 20.70 7.56 -4.62
CA ALA A 54 21.19 6.19 -4.81
C ALA A 54 20.25 5.13 -4.16
N ASP A 55 19.75 5.39 -2.94
CA ASP A 55 18.79 4.51 -2.30
C ASP A 55 17.47 4.50 -3.05
N TRP A 56 17.00 5.66 -3.53
CA TRP A 56 15.78 5.74 -4.33
C TRP A 56 15.88 4.98 -5.64
N GLU A 57 17.02 5.05 -6.34
CA GLU A 57 17.28 4.25 -7.54
C GLU A 57 17.29 2.75 -7.23
N ARG A 58 17.90 2.32 -6.12
CA ARG A 58 17.88 0.94 -5.65
C ARG A 58 16.45 0.48 -5.36
N ILE A 59 15.69 1.28 -4.60
CA ILE A 59 14.28 1.03 -4.29
C ILE A 59 13.49 0.85 -5.58
N THR A 60 13.57 1.82 -6.49
CA THR A 60 12.83 1.83 -7.76
C THR A 60 13.13 0.59 -8.58
N LYS A 61 14.42 0.30 -8.82
CA LYS A 61 14.83 -0.84 -9.63
C LYS A 61 14.38 -2.17 -9.05
N THR A 62 14.57 -2.37 -7.75
CA THR A 62 14.22 -3.62 -7.07
C THR A 62 12.71 -3.81 -7.05
N CYS A 63 11.97 -2.77 -6.69
CA CYS A 63 10.52 -2.77 -6.64
C CYS A 63 9.88 -3.12 -8.00
N GLU A 64 10.39 -2.53 -9.08
CA GLU A 64 9.90 -2.79 -10.43
C GLU A 64 10.20 -4.23 -10.90
N ILE A 65 11.34 -4.82 -10.51
CA ILE A 65 11.66 -6.22 -10.80
C ILE A 65 10.72 -7.16 -10.05
N VAL A 66 10.52 -6.94 -8.74
CA VAL A 66 9.61 -7.74 -7.91
C VAL A 66 8.16 -7.62 -8.43
N PHE A 67 7.74 -6.42 -8.80
CA PHE A 67 6.41 -6.23 -9.38
C PHE A 67 6.25 -6.98 -10.72
N GLY A 68 7.29 -7.05 -11.53
CA GLY A 68 7.31 -7.88 -12.74
C GLY A 68 7.07 -9.36 -12.44
N ALA A 69 7.69 -9.90 -11.38
CA ALA A 69 7.44 -11.26 -10.92
C ALA A 69 5.99 -11.47 -10.46
N LEU A 70 5.42 -10.51 -9.71
CA LEU A 70 4.02 -10.52 -9.28
C LEU A 70 3.05 -10.54 -10.47
N GLN A 71 3.34 -9.78 -11.53
CA GLN A 71 2.55 -9.82 -12.76
C GLN A 71 2.54 -11.21 -13.40
N LYS A 72 3.67 -11.91 -13.42
CA LYS A 72 3.77 -13.27 -13.96
C LYS A 72 2.97 -14.29 -13.15
N VAL A 73 2.98 -14.18 -11.82
CA VAL A 73 2.12 -15.01 -10.95
C VAL A 73 0.65 -14.78 -11.30
N LYS A 74 0.21 -13.53 -11.46
CA LYS A 74 -1.16 -13.21 -11.87
C LYS A 74 -1.49 -13.82 -13.25
N ASP A 75 -0.61 -13.65 -14.24
CA ASP A 75 -0.85 -14.16 -15.59
C ASP A 75 -1.01 -15.70 -15.57
N ALA A 76 -0.19 -16.39 -14.78
CA ALA A 76 -0.33 -17.82 -14.56
C ALA A 76 -1.62 -18.17 -13.80
N ALA A 77 -1.95 -17.46 -12.71
CA ALA A 77 -3.11 -17.74 -11.87
C ALA A 77 -4.45 -17.64 -12.61
N VAL A 78 -4.58 -16.74 -13.59
CA VAL A 78 -5.83 -16.59 -14.36
C VAL A 78 -6.20 -17.88 -15.11
N THR A 79 -5.20 -18.72 -15.45
CA THR A 79 -5.38 -19.97 -16.24
C THR A 79 -5.02 -21.24 -15.50
N ASP A 80 -4.42 -21.16 -14.32
CA ASP A 80 -3.96 -22.31 -13.52
C ASP A 80 -4.66 -22.32 -12.14
N ASP A 81 -5.60 -23.25 -11.99
CA ASP A 81 -6.36 -23.41 -10.75
C ASP A 81 -5.47 -23.81 -9.55
N ALA A 82 -4.34 -24.49 -9.78
CA ALA A 82 -3.44 -24.85 -8.68
C ALA A 82 -2.75 -23.62 -8.05
N ILE A 83 -2.50 -22.58 -8.86
CA ILE A 83 -1.99 -21.31 -8.33
C ILE A 83 -3.12 -20.55 -7.60
N LEU A 84 -4.35 -20.57 -8.12
CA LEU A 84 -5.51 -19.99 -7.42
C LEU A 84 -5.77 -20.66 -6.07
N ASP A 85 -5.61 -22.00 -5.99
CA ASP A 85 -5.68 -22.75 -4.74
C ASP A 85 -4.61 -22.32 -3.74
N GLU A 86 -3.36 -22.20 -4.21
CA GLU A 86 -2.24 -21.75 -3.36
C GLU A 86 -2.42 -20.30 -2.88
N LEU A 87 -3.02 -19.44 -3.70
CA LEU A 87 -3.37 -18.08 -3.31
C LEU A 87 -4.56 -18.00 -2.34
N GLY A 88 -5.28 -19.10 -2.10
CA GLY A 88 -6.49 -19.11 -1.28
C GLY A 88 -7.65 -18.33 -1.93
N VAL A 89 -7.75 -18.35 -3.27
CA VAL A 89 -8.82 -17.65 -3.99
C VAL A 89 -10.10 -18.48 -3.93
N THR A 90 -11.16 -17.91 -3.36
CA THR A 90 -12.47 -18.56 -3.23
C THR A 90 -13.18 -18.72 -4.58
N GLU A 91 -14.19 -19.57 -4.68
CA GLU A 91 -14.90 -19.83 -5.94
C GLU A 91 -15.52 -18.56 -6.54
N ILE A 92 -16.13 -17.72 -5.71
CA ILE A 92 -16.70 -16.44 -6.19
C ILE A 92 -15.62 -15.47 -6.63
N GLU A 93 -14.49 -15.41 -5.95
CA GLU A 93 -13.36 -14.58 -6.38
C GLU A 93 -12.78 -15.07 -7.71
N ARG A 94 -12.72 -16.40 -7.95
CA ARG A 94 -12.30 -16.99 -9.25
C ARG A 94 -13.16 -16.48 -10.41
N GLU A 95 -14.48 -16.43 -10.21
CA GLU A 95 -15.39 -15.87 -11.22
C GLU A 95 -15.04 -14.40 -11.51
N LEU A 96 -14.83 -13.59 -10.46
CA LEU A 96 -14.58 -12.16 -10.58
C LEU A 96 -13.23 -11.85 -11.25
N VAL A 97 -12.15 -12.55 -10.86
CA VAL A 97 -10.80 -12.30 -11.42
C VAL A 97 -10.67 -12.75 -12.88
N ARG A 98 -11.54 -13.66 -13.34
CA ARG A 98 -11.58 -14.09 -14.76
C ARG A 98 -12.26 -13.10 -15.69
N ILE A 99 -13.03 -12.13 -15.17
CA ILE A 99 -13.61 -11.08 -16.00
C ILE A 99 -12.48 -10.20 -16.56
N ASP A 100 -12.50 -9.97 -17.88
CA ASP A 100 -11.49 -9.14 -18.54
C ASP A 100 -11.74 -7.66 -18.26
N PRO A 101 -10.80 -6.93 -17.61
CA PRO A 101 -10.93 -5.51 -17.34
C PRO A 101 -10.71 -4.63 -18.59
N LYS A 102 -10.32 -5.21 -19.71
CA LYS A 102 -9.98 -4.56 -20.99
C LYS A 102 -8.78 -3.60 -20.90
N TYR A 103 -7.90 -3.81 -19.91
CA TYR A 103 -6.58 -3.20 -19.83
C TYR A 103 -5.58 -4.22 -19.25
N SER A 104 -4.28 -4.04 -19.54
CA SER A 104 -3.26 -5.07 -19.35
C SER A 104 -2.76 -5.21 -17.91
N HIS A 105 -2.71 -4.15 -17.14
CA HIS A 105 -2.14 -4.16 -15.79
C HIS A 105 -3.07 -4.81 -14.76
N VAL A 106 -2.53 -5.76 -13.95
CA VAL A 106 -3.30 -6.45 -12.90
C VAL A 106 -3.70 -5.51 -11.77
N SER A 107 -2.76 -4.69 -11.35
CA SER A 107 -2.90 -3.70 -10.29
C SER A 107 -2.25 -2.41 -10.79
N PRO A 108 -3.02 -1.58 -11.55
CA PRO A 108 -2.52 -0.31 -12.08
C PRO A 108 -1.95 0.62 -11.02
N THR A 109 -2.50 0.55 -9.78
CA THR A 109 -1.95 1.23 -8.62
C THR A 109 -1.72 0.23 -7.51
N SER A 110 -0.54 0.24 -6.89
CA SER A 110 -0.19 -0.66 -5.80
C SER A 110 0.80 -0.02 -4.84
N ARG A 111 0.91 -0.61 -3.65
CA ARG A 111 1.88 -0.22 -2.63
C ARG A 111 2.55 -1.49 -2.09
N LEU A 112 3.87 -1.53 -2.20
CA LEU A 112 4.68 -2.58 -1.59
C LEU A 112 5.13 -2.10 -0.19
N ASP A 113 4.62 -2.72 0.86
CA ASP A 113 5.02 -2.40 2.22
C ASP A 113 6.40 -2.98 2.49
N SER A 114 7.34 -2.13 2.96
CA SER A 114 8.75 -2.48 2.95
C SER A 114 9.59 -1.81 4.04
N PHE A 115 10.65 -2.51 4.43
CA PHE A 115 11.64 -2.01 5.39
C PHE A 115 13.00 -1.87 4.74
N LEU A 116 13.52 -0.64 4.75
CA LEU A 116 14.85 -0.29 4.26
C LEU A 116 15.79 -0.07 5.44
N THR A 117 16.89 -0.82 5.47
CA THR A 117 18.00 -0.62 6.41
C THR A 117 19.30 -0.33 5.66
N ASP A 118 20.39 -0.03 6.38
CA ASP A 118 21.70 0.19 5.77
C ASP A 118 22.18 -1.02 4.92
N ASP A 119 21.80 -2.25 5.33
CA ASP A 119 22.28 -3.52 4.76
C ASP A 119 21.20 -4.41 4.12
N ALA A 120 19.91 -4.09 4.31
CA ALA A 120 18.82 -4.89 3.78
C ALA A 120 17.67 -4.02 3.25
N TYR A 121 16.94 -4.58 2.30
CA TYR A 121 15.68 -4.02 1.82
C TYR A 121 14.69 -5.18 1.61
N SER A 122 13.60 -5.19 2.34
CA SER A 122 12.66 -6.32 2.35
C SER A 122 11.23 -5.87 2.17
N TYR A 123 10.47 -6.60 1.33
CA TYR A 123 9.03 -6.40 1.13
C TYR A 123 8.26 -7.42 1.96
N VAL A 124 7.18 -6.99 2.59
CA VAL A 124 6.39 -7.85 3.49
C VAL A 124 4.96 -8.10 3.04
N GLU A 125 4.39 -7.22 2.22
CA GLU A 125 3.09 -7.39 1.57
C GLU A 125 2.91 -6.47 0.36
N LEU A 126 1.94 -6.80 -0.51
CA LEU A 126 1.49 -5.92 -1.59
C LEU A 126 0.03 -5.53 -1.38
N ASN A 127 -0.24 -4.25 -1.32
CA ASN A 127 -1.58 -3.69 -1.39
C ASN A 127 -1.97 -3.50 -2.86
N GLY A 128 -2.58 -4.53 -3.45
CA GLY A 128 -2.85 -4.60 -4.90
C GLY A 128 -4.27 -4.24 -5.31
N GLU A 129 -5.22 -4.14 -4.38
CA GLU A 129 -6.60 -3.79 -4.69
C GLU A 129 -6.87 -2.29 -4.60
N SER A 130 -6.46 -1.68 -3.48
CA SER A 130 -6.81 -0.29 -3.16
C SER A 130 -5.79 0.33 -2.20
N PRO A 131 -4.56 0.64 -2.68
CA PRO A 131 -3.56 1.23 -1.81
C PRO A 131 -4.01 2.60 -1.30
N ALA A 132 -4.02 2.77 0.02
CA ALA A 132 -4.24 4.06 0.66
C ALA A 132 -2.92 4.81 0.82
N GLY A 133 -3.01 6.14 1.02
CA GLY A 133 -1.87 6.98 1.32
C GLY A 133 -1.34 7.82 0.17
N ILE A 134 -1.78 7.59 -1.07
CA ILE A 134 -1.29 8.31 -2.26
C ILE A 134 -1.56 9.82 -2.14
N ALA A 135 -2.83 10.20 -1.90
CA ALA A 135 -3.18 11.61 -1.82
C ALA A 135 -2.74 12.24 -0.49
N TYR A 136 -2.69 11.45 0.57
CA TYR A 136 -2.15 11.91 1.85
C TYR A 136 -0.66 12.24 1.76
N ALA A 137 0.16 11.35 1.17
CA ALA A 137 1.60 11.57 1.01
C ALA A 137 1.88 12.81 0.16
N ASP A 138 1.16 12.97 -0.94
CA ASP A 138 1.29 14.09 -1.86
C ASP A 138 0.88 15.43 -1.18
N SER A 139 -0.22 15.44 -0.43
CA SER A 139 -0.67 16.61 0.33
C SER A 139 0.33 16.99 1.44
N ALA A 140 0.82 15.99 2.21
CA ALA A 140 1.84 16.21 3.21
C ALA A 140 3.15 16.75 2.61
N THR A 141 3.53 16.28 1.42
CA THR A 141 4.69 16.80 0.69
C THR A 141 4.58 18.31 0.46
N GLY A 142 3.43 18.79 -0.02
CA GLY A 142 3.17 20.20 -0.22
C GLY A 142 3.24 21.04 1.07
N ILE A 143 2.73 20.49 2.18
CA ILE A 143 2.81 21.14 3.49
C ILE A 143 4.27 21.26 3.95
N PHE A 144 5.01 20.14 3.94
CA PHE A 144 6.38 20.11 4.44
C PHE A 144 7.32 20.98 3.61
N GLN A 145 7.17 21.07 2.30
CA GLN A 145 7.94 22.00 1.46
C GLN A 145 7.81 23.46 1.90
N ASN A 146 6.69 23.82 2.51
CA ASN A 146 6.40 25.19 2.95
C ASN A 146 6.80 25.48 4.40
N LEU A 147 7.20 24.48 5.20
CA LEU A 147 7.65 24.71 6.57
C LEU A 147 8.91 25.59 6.60
N PRO A 148 9.01 26.56 7.53
CA PRO A 148 10.21 27.40 7.68
C PRO A 148 11.51 26.61 7.79
N VAL A 149 11.52 25.53 8.60
CA VAL A 149 12.71 24.68 8.76
C VAL A 149 13.09 23.99 7.45
N MET A 150 12.11 23.54 6.65
CA MET A 150 12.37 22.88 5.38
C MET A 150 12.94 23.87 4.34
N LYS A 151 12.42 25.09 4.29
CA LYS A 151 12.96 26.16 3.44
C LYS A 151 14.42 26.47 3.82
N LYS A 152 14.72 26.52 5.11
CA LYS A 152 16.08 26.74 5.59
C LYS A 152 17.00 25.57 5.27
N PHE A 153 16.52 24.35 5.40
CA PHE A 153 17.24 23.14 5.03
C PHE A 153 17.57 23.08 3.54
N ALA A 154 16.64 23.51 2.67
CA ALA A 154 16.79 23.55 1.22
C ALA A 154 17.83 24.59 0.73
N GLU A 155 18.26 25.54 1.58
CA GLU A 155 19.38 26.42 1.23
C GLU A 155 20.71 25.68 1.12
N LYS A 156 20.83 24.50 1.78
CA LYS A 156 22.06 23.72 1.81
C LYS A 156 21.98 22.39 1.03
N TYR A 157 20.81 21.78 0.98
CA TYR A 157 20.60 20.48 0.33
C TYR A 157 19.62 20.62 -0.83
N ASN A 158 19.98 20.02 -1.97
CA ASN A 158 19.03 19.89 -3.07
C ASN A 158 18.04 18.76 -2.72
N ILE A 159 16.76 19.08 -2.67
CA ILE A 159 15.69 18.15 -2.30
C ILE A 159 14.69 18.02 -3.44
N ARG A 160 14.26 16.79 -3.71
CA ARG A 160 13.25 16.48 -4.71
C ARG A 160 12.02 15.85 -4.04
N ALA A 161 10.87 16.45 -4.31
CA ALA A 161 9.58 15.94 -3.87
C ALA A 161 9.11 14.76 -4.73
N LEU A 162 8.25 13.93 -4.15
CA LEU A 162 7.55 12.87 -4.85
C LEU A 162 6.09 13.28 -5.06
N GLU A 163 5.53 12.97 -6.23
CA GLU A 163 4.16 13.30 -6.61
C GLU A 163 3.33 12.04 -6.74
N GLY A 164 2.14 12.01 -6.12
CA GLY A 164 1.23 10.87 -6.13
C GLY A 164 -0.03 11.09 -6.94
N ARG A 165 -0.76 12.21 -6.72
CA ARG A 165 -2.06 12.46 -7.35
C ARG A 165 -1.96 12.66 -8.86
N SER A 166 -0.90 13.29 -9.36
CA SER A 166 -0.66 13.44 -10.80
C SER A 166 -0.46 12.09 -11.49
N LYS A 167 0.29 11.20 -10.85
CA LYS A 167 0.51 9.82 -11.34
C LYS A 167 -0.77 8.99 -11.29
N MET A 168 -1.57 9.15 -10.23
CA MET A 168 -2.85 8.46 -10.13
C MET A 168 -3.81 8.85 -11.25
N LEU A 169 -3.92 10.14 -11.54
CA LEU A 169 -4.76 10.61 -12.67
C LEU A 169 -4.26 10.03 -14.00
N ASP A 170 -2.94 10.05 -14.25
CA ASP A 170 -2.34 9.45 -15.46
C ASP A 170 -2.70 7.95 -15.59
N VAL A 171 -2.64 7.19 -14.49
CA VAL A 171 -3.06 5.78 -14.46
C VAL A 171 -4.52 5.61 -14.87
N LEU A 172 -5.43 6.37 -14.26
CA LEU A 172 -6.85 6.29 -14.56
C LEU A 172 -7.12 6.54 -16.04
N LEU A 173 -6.48 7.58 -16.60
CA LEU A 173 -6.67 7.96 -18.00
C LEU A 173 -6.06 6.96 -18.98
N ARG A 174 -4.90 6.40 -18.69
CA ARG A 174 -4.27 5.37 -19.53
C ARG A 174 -5.06 4.07 -19.55
N CYS A 175 -5.51 3.61 -18.37
CA CYS A 175 -6.36 2.43 -18.32
C CYS A 175 -7.69 2.65 -19.04
N TYR A 176 -8.26 3.85 -18.95
CA TYR A 176 -9.48 4.20 -19.68
C TYR A 176 -9.27 4.25 -21.20
N ASP A 177 -8.16 4.81 -21.66
CA ASP A 177 -7.83 4.81 -23.08
C ASP A 177 -7.65 3.38 -23.63
N GLU A 178 -6.93 2.52 -22.89
CA GLU A 178 -6.77 1.10 -23.21
C GLU A 178 -8.13 0.37 -23.22
N PHE A 179 -8.99 0.62 -22.21
CA PHE A 179 -10.36 0.11 -22.14
C PHE A 179 -11.21 0.51 -23.35
N CYS A 180 -11.02 1.72 -23.87
CA CYS A 180 -11.66 2.24 -25.08
C CYS A 180 -10.98 1.79 -26.38
N GLY A 181 -9.96 0.95 -26.32
CA GLY A 181 -9.20 0.50 -27.50
C GLY A 181 -8.38 1.61 -28.17
N GLY A 182 -7.88 2.58 -27.39
CA GLY A 182 -7.14 3.74 -27.88
C GLY A 182 -8.01 4.82 -28.55
N ASN A 183 -9.32 4.81 -28.31
CA ASN A 183 -10.29 5.70 -28.94
C ASN A 183 -11.16 6.47 -27.94
N ALA A 184 -10.58 6.89 -26.81
CA ALA A 184 -11.29 7.75 -25.86
C ALA A 184 -11.66 9.09 -26.51
N THR A 185 -12.98 9.36 -26.63
CA THR A 185 -13.50 10.50 -27.41
C THR A 185 -13.88 11.71 -26.56
N HIS A 186 -13.95 11.54 -25.24
CA HIS A 186 -14.35 12.59 -24.29
C HIS A 186 -13.58 12.46 -22.98
N LYS A 187 -13.61 13.50 -22.16
CA LYS A 187 -13.10 13.47 -20.81
C LYS A 187 -13.99 12.59 -19.94
N PRO A 188 -13.47 11.52 -19.31
CA PRO A 188 -14.29 10.63 -18.49
C PRO A 188 -14.76 11.29 -17.18
N THR A 189 -15.94 10.88 -16.72
CA THR A 189 -16.39 11.11 -15.34
C THR A 189 -15.85 10.00 -14.46
N ILE A 190 -15.17 10.38 -13.37
CA ILE A 190 -14.52 9.47 -12.44
C ILE A 190 -15.38 9.34 -11.18
N ALA A 191 -15.84 8.13 -10.86
CA ALA A 191 -16.46 7.83 -9.56
C ALA A 191 -15.42 7.14 -8.64
N ILE A 192 -15.18 7.74 -7.48
CA ILE A 192 -14.43 7.14 -6.38
C ILE A 192 -15.46 6.36 -5.55
N VAL A 193 -15.37 5.03 -5.58
CA VAL A 193 -16.41 4.16 -5.03
C VAL A 193 -15.89 3.38 -3.83
N ASP A 194 -16.54 3.56 -2.67
CA ASP A 194 -16.26 2.83 -1.44
C ASP A 194 -17.53 2.69 -0.59
N LEU A 195 -17.44 2.00 0.52
CA LEU A 195 -18.51 1.97 1.53
C LEU A 195 -18.65 3.36 2.20
N LYS A 196 -19.81 3.58 2.84
CA LYS A 196 -20.07 4.83 3.57
C LYS A 196 -19.32 4.88 4.90
N ASP A 197 -19.12 6.10 5.39
CA ASP A 197 -18.59 6.39 6.74
C ASP A 197 -17.19 5.82 7.05
N LEU A 198 -16.31 5.71 6.04
CA LEU A 198 -14.97 5.19 6.22
C LEU A 198 -13.97 6.28 6.68
N PRO A 199 -12.96 5.90 7.48
CA PRO A 199 -11.88 6.82 7.89
C PRO A 199 -11.08 7.41 6.72
N THR A 200 -11.09 6.75 5.56
CA THR A 200 -10.39 7.13 4.33
C THR A 200 -11.09 8.20 3.49
N LEU A 201 -12.32 8.61 3.84
CA LEU A 201 -13.10 9.60 3.08
C LEU A 201 -12.31 10.88 2.77
N LYS A 202 -11.45 11.33 3.70
CA LYS A 202 -10.64 12.54 3.48
C LYS A 202 -9.64 12.37 2.33
N GLU A 203 -9.10 11.19 2.11
CA GLU A 203 -8.25 10.90 0.95
C GLU A 203 -9.05 10.99 -0.36
N PHE A 204 -10.31 10.54 -0.36
CA PHE A 204 -11.18 10.61 -1.55
C PHE A 204 -11.51 12.06 -1.92
N GLU A 205 -11.75 12.92 -0.92
CA GLU A 205 -11.94 14.35 -1.13
C GLU A 205 -10.70 15.02 -1.76
N LEU A 206 -9.49 14.67 -1.30
CA LEU A 206 -8.23 15.15 -1.88
C LEU A 206 -8.04 14.71 -3.34
N PHE A 207 -8.43 13.48 -3.68
CA PHE A 207 -8.43 13.02 -5.07
C PHE A 207 -9.47 13.74 -5.91
N LYS A 208 -10.71 13.86 -5.42
CA LYS A 208 -11.79 14.54 -6.13
C LYS A 208 -11.39 15.99 -6.47
N GLU A 209 -10.90 16.75 -5.51
CA GLU A 209 -10.43 18.11 -5.71
C GLU A 209 -9.32 18.18 -6.76
N TYR A 210 -8.37 17.24 -6.72
CA TYR A 210 -7.28 17.18 -7.68
C TYR A 210 -7.80 16.85 -9.11
N PHE A 211 -8.68 15.87 -9.26
CA PHE A 211 -9.22 15.50 -10.55
C PHE A 211 -10.06 16.63 -11.16
N GLU A 212 -10.92 17.25 -10.37
CA GLU A 212 -11.74 18.40 -10.80
C GLU A 212 -10.89 19.62 -11.18
N SER A 213 -9.82 19.93 -10.43
CA SER A 213 -8.90 21.02 -10.78
C SER A 213 -8.16 20.78 -12.10
N ASN A 214 -8.03 19.51 -12.53
CA ASN A 214 -7.50 19.11 -13.83
C ASN A 214 -8.58 18.95 -14.91
N GLY A 215 -9.84 19.30 -14.58
CA GLY A 215 -10.96 19.33 -15.51
C GLY A 215 -11.61 17.97 -15.79
N TYR A 216 -11.52 17.02 -14.83
CA TYR A 216 -12.20 15.72 -14.85
C TYR A 216 -13.33 15.71 -13.82
N PRO A 217 -14.61 15.66 -14.25
CA PRO A 217 -15.75 15.55 -13.34
C PRO A 217 -15.57 14.35 -12.42
N SER A 218 -15.77 14.55 -11.10
CA SER A 218 -15.51 13.48 -10.13
C SER A 218 -16.62 13.38 -9.09
N ILE A 219 -16.95 12.14 -8.72
CA ILE A 219 -18.02 11.78 -7.80
C ILE A 219 -17.40 10.91 -6.69
N ILE A 220 -17.84 11.07 -5.46
CA ILE A 220 -17.62 10.10 -4.37
C ILE A 220 -18.97 9.48 -4.07
N CYS A 221 -19.08 8.17 -4.14
CA CYS A 221 -20.32 7.45 -3.90
C CYS A 221 -20.06 6.03 -3.37
N SER A 222 -21.13 5.43 -2.86
CA SER A 222 -21.13 4.01 -2.49
C SER A 222 -21.84 3.17 -3.56
N PRO A 223 -21.66 1.83 -3.57
CA PRO A 223 -22.25 0.95 -4.58
C PRO A 223 -23.78 1.04 -4.66
N ASP A 224 -24.48 1.30 -3.55
CA ASP A 224 -25.93 1.44 -3.48
C ASP A 224 -26.47 2.73 -4.14
N GLU A 225 -25.60 3.68 -4.47
CA GLU A 225 -25.95 4.93 -5.15
C GLU A 225 -25.73 4.85 -6.68
N LEU A 226 -25.28 3.68 -7.17
CA LEU A 226 -25.06 3.42 -8.58
C LEU A 226 -26.27 2.73 -9.22
N GLU A 227 -26.57 3.09 -10.45
CA GLU A 227 -27.63 2.50 -11.26
C GLU A 227 -27.05 2.02 -12.59
N PHE A 228 -27.36 0.78 -12.99
CA PHE A 228 -26.96 0.25 -14.29
C PHE A 228 -28.18 -0.05 -15.14
N SER A 229 -28.31 0.64 -16.28
CA SER A 229 -29.39 0.40 -17.24
C SER A 229 -28.96 0.77 -18.66
N GLY A 230 -29.46 0.03 -19.62
CA GLY A 230 -29.24 0.35 -21.04
C GLY A 230 -27.78 0.45 -21.47
N SER A 231 -26.86 -0.30 -20.88
CA SER A 231 -25.40 -0.27 -21.13
C SER A 231 -24.64 0.92 -20.49
N LYS A 232 -25.25 1.66 -19.57
CA LYS A 232 -24.60 2.77 -18.89
C LYS A 232 -24.70 2.60 -17.38
N LEU A 233 -23.58 2.86 -16.70
CA LEU A 233 -23.54 3.06 -15.27
C LEU A 233 -23.75 4.54 -14.97
N THR A 234 -24.63 4.85 -14.03
CA THR A 234 -24.96 6.24 -13.66
C THR A 234 -24.99 6.42 -12.14
N HIS A 235 -24.75 7.67 -11.71
CA HIS A 235 -25.00 8.15 -10.37
C HIS A 235 -25.85 9.43 -10.48
N ASN A 236 -27.07 9.42 -9.93
CA ASN A 236 -28.01 10.53 -10.03
C ASN A 236 -28.19 11.05 -11.48
N GLY A 237 -28.29 10.13 -12.46
CA GLY A 237 -28.43 10.44 -13.88
C GLY A 237 -27.15 10.87 -14.60
N THR A 238 -26.02 11.07 -13.89
CA THR A 238 -24.72 11.35 -14.48
C THR A 238 -24.02 10.05 -14.88
N THR A 239 -23.59 9.92 -16.13
CA THR A 239 -22.82 8.75 -16.59
C THR A 239 -21.47 8.67 -15.89
N VAL A 240 -21.10 7.48 -15.44
CA VAL A 240 -19.81 7.13 -14.86
C VAL A 240 -19.02 6.34 -15.89
N ASP A 241 -17.85 6.85 -16.27
CA ASP A 241 -16.96 6.22 -17.25
C ASP A 241 -15.85 5.40 -16.60
N ILE A 242 -15.33 5.92 -15.48
CA ILE A 242 -14.28 5.28 -14.67
C ILE A 242 -14.78 5.07 -13.25
N ILE A 243 -14.61 3.86 -12.73
CA ILE A 243 -14.64 3.58 -11.30
C ILE A 243 -13.21 3.54 -10.77
N TYR A 244 -12.85 4.46 -9.90
CA TYR A 244 -11.73 4.30 -9.00
C TYR A 244 -12.22 3.52 -7.78
N LYS A 245 -12.05 2.20 -7.83
CA LYS A 245 -12.51 1.28 -6.80
C LYS A 245 -11.65 1.40 -5.55
N ARG A 246 -12.26 1.81 -4.45
CA ARG A 246 -11.62 1.90 -3.14
C ARG A 246 -12.03 0.76 -2.21
N LEU A 247 -13.26 0.27 -2.31
CA LEU A 247 -13.72 -0.90 -1.55
C LEU A 247 -12.93 -2.17 -1.94
N LEU A 248 -12.64 -2.99 -0.95
CA LEU A 248 -11.98 -4.28 -1.16
C LEU A 248 -13.00 -5.32 -1.67
N VAL A 249 -12.49 -6.38 -2.32
CA VAL A 249 -13.37 -7.45 -2.83
C VAL A 249 -14.09 -8.14 -1.67
N ASN A 250 -13.40 -8.45 -0.58
CA ASN A 250 -14.01 -9.05 0.61
C ASN A 250 -15.09 -8.17 1.28
N GLU A 251 -15.00 -6.84 1.15
CA GLU A 251 -16.03 -5.90 1.62
C GLU A 251 -17.23 -5.83 0.67
N TYR A 252 -16.99 -6.04 -0.63
CA TYR A 252 -18.04 -6.01 -1.65
C TYR A 252 -18.85 -7.32 -1.72
N LEU A 253 -18.21 -8.47 -1.55
CA LEU A 253 -18.86 -9.79 -1.67
C LEU A 253 -20.15 -9.94 -0.84
N PRO A 254 -20.24 -9.49 0.43
CA PRO A 254 -21.45 -9.61 1.23
C PRO A 254 -22.64 -8.81 0.68
N ILE A 255 -22.40 -7.72 -0.05
CA ILE A 255 -23.42 -6.79 -0.52
C ILE A 255 -23.70 -6.85 -2.03
N MET A 256 -22.85 -7.56 -2.80
CA MET A 256 -22.89 -7.52 -4.27
C MET A 256 -24.23 -7.93 -4.89
N ASN A 257 -24.98 -8.83 -4.22
CA ASN A 257 -26.30 -9.28 -4.71
C ASN A 257 -27.41 -8.26 -4.44
N GLU A 258 -27.24 -7.45 -3.39
CA GLU A 258 -28.18 -6.37 -3.03
C GLU A 258 -27.86 -5.09 -3.80
N GLN A 259 -26.61 -4.93 -4.23
CA GLN A 259 -26.07 -3.76 -4.93
C GLN A 259 -25.38 -4.18 -6.24
N PRO A 260 -26.13 -4.73 -7.21
CA PRO A 260 -25.54 -5.41 -8.38
C PRO A 260 -25.00 -4.45 -9.45
N ALA A 261 -25.39 -3.17 -9.43
CA ALA A 261 -25.15 -2.21 -10.51
C ALA A 261 -23.66 -2.11 -10.90
N LEU A 262 -22.76 -2.08 -9.92
CA LEU A 262 -21.31 -2.04 -10.14
C LEU A 262 -20.82 -3.31 -10.86
N LEU A 263 -21.19 -4.49 -10.37
CA LEU A 263 -20.76 -5.77 -10.93
C LEU A 263 -21.38 -6.00 -12.32
N ASP A 264 -22.65 -5.67 -12.50
CA ASP A 264 -23.34 -5.84 -13.77
C ASP A 264 -22.74 -4.93 -14.86
N ALA A 265 -22.44 -3.66 -14.52
CA ALA A 265 -21.76 -2.75 -15.43
C ALA A 265 -20.34 -3.24 -15.78
N TYR A 266 -19.61 -3.77 -14.79
CA TYR A 266 -18.27 -4.32 -15.01
C TYR A 266 -18.31 -5.58 -15.90
N ARG A 267 -19.23 -6.54 -15.62
CA ARG A 267 -19.44 -7.74 -16.44
C ARG A 267 -19.84 -7.39 -17.90
N ALA A 268 -20.66 -6.36 -18.05
CA ALA A 268 -21.06 -5.88 -19.38
C ALA A 268 -19.93 -5.13 -20.11
N GLY A 269 -18.82 -4.83 -19.44
CA GLY A 269 -17.75 -3.99 -19.98
C GLY A 269 -18.22 -2.58 -20.32
N ALA A 270 -19.14 -2.03 -19.51
CA ALA A 270 -19.74 -0.72 -19.66
C ALA A 270 -19.01 0.38 -18.87
N VAL A 271 -18.10 0.02 -17.98
CA VAL A 271 -17.32 0.94 -17.15
C VAL A 271 -15.89 0.43 -16.98
N CYS A 272 -14.92 1.33 -17.02
CA CYS A 272 -13.52 1.04 -16.71
C CYS A 272 -13.31 1.06 -15.18
N MET A 273 -13.03 -0.08 -14.56
CA MET A 273 -12.84 -0.18 -13.10
C MET A 273 -11.37 -0.38 -12.74
N ILE A 274 -10.80 0.50 -11.91
CA ILE A 274 -9.39 0.55 -11.51
C ILE A 274 -9.29 0.64 -9.96
N ASN A 275 -8.60 -0.28 -9.27
CA ASN A 275 -8.11 -1.54 -9.80
C ASN A 275 -9.29 -2.49 -10.05
N SER A 276 -9.13 -3.38 -11.03
CA SER A 276 -10.14 -4.41 -11.30
C SER A 276 -10.16 -5.49 -10.20
N PHE A 277 -11.12 -6.39 -10.26
CA PHE A 277 -11.15 -7.57 -9.38
C PHE A 277 -9.89 -8.45 -9.49
N ARG A 278 -9.17 -8.42 -10.60
CA ARG A 278 -7.86 -9.11 -10.76
C ARG A 278 -6.81 -8.64 -9.75
N GLY A 279 -6.95 -7.43 -9.20
CA GLY A 279 -6.10 -6.92 -8.12
C GLY A 279 -6.08 -7.83 -6.89
N LYS A 280 -7.15 -8.59 -6.65
CA LYS A 280 -7.25 -9.60 -5.58
C LYS A 280 -6.13 -10.62 -5.63
N LEU A 281 -5.74 -11.09 -6.83
CA LEU A 281 -4.69 -12.09 -7.00
C LEU A 281 -3.34 -11.67 -6.44
N VAL A 282 -3.03 -10.38 -6.50
CA VAL A 282 -1.77 -9.84 -5.99
C VAL A 282 -1.92 -9.18 -4.61
N HIS A 283 -3.15 -8.99 -4.15
CA HIS A 283 -3.44 -8.47 -2.80
C HIS A 283 -3.36 -9.54 -1.72
N LYS A 284 -3.77 -10.77 -2.04
CA LYS A 284 -3.62 -11.91 -1.12
C LYS A 284 -2.16 -12.14 -0.78
N LYS A 285 -1.84 -12.16 0.51
CA LYS A 285 -0.45 -12.28 1.01
C LYS A 285 0.20 -13.61 0.62
N ALA A 286 -0.60 -14.65 0.30
CA ALA A 286 -0.14 -15.93 -0.23
C ALA A 286 0.64 -15.80 -1.55
N ILE A 287 0.56 -14.66 -2.26
CA ILE A 287 1.41 -14.42 -3.42
C ILE A 287 2.91 -14.45 -3.04
N PHE A 288 3.27 -14.07 -1.81
CA PHE A 288 4.65 -14.16 -1.31
C PHE A 288 5.06 -15.61 -1.06
N ALA A 289 4.10 -16.49 -0.72
CA ALA A 289 4.35 -17.93 -0.66
C ALA A 289 4.63 -18.50 -2.06
N VAL A 290 3.89 -18.07 -3.09
CA VAL A 290 4.16 -18.46 -4.47
C VAL A 290 5.52 -17.96 -4.94
N LEU A 291 5.89 -16.70 -4.65
CA LEU A 291 7.19 -16.13 -5.02
C LEU A 291 8.36 -16.90 -4.42
N THR A 292 8.26 -17.32 -3.16
CA THR A 292 9.36 -17.95 -2.41
C THR A 292 9.34 -19.47 -2.41
N ASN A 293 8.43 -20.11 -3.16
CA ASN A 293 8.37 -21.56 -3.26
C ASN A 293 9.01 -22.04 -4.56
N GLU A 294 10.01 -22.91 -4.43
CA GLU A 294 10.78 -23.48 -5.53
C GLU A 294 9.91 -24.18 -6.59
N LYS A 295 8.75 -24.69 -6.18
CA LYS A 295 7.73 -25.28 -7.06
C LYS A 295 7.32 -24.34 -8.21
N TYR A 296 7.41 -23.02 -7.99
CA TYR A 296 6.99 -21.99 -8.96
C TYR A 296 8.16 -21.25 -9.60
N ALA A 297 9.42 -21.65 -9.31
CA ALA A 297 10.60 -20.95 -9.80
C ALA A 297 10.67 -20.80 -11.33
N GLN A 298 10.07 -21.75 -12.08
CA GLN A 298 10.01 -21.71 -13.55
C GLN A 298 9.19 -20.53 -14.11
N LEU A 299 8.40 -19.83 -13.29
CA LEU A 299 7.67 -18.63 -13.71
C LEU A 299 8.59 -17.43 -13.86
N PHE A 300 9.78 -17.45 -13.23
CA PHE A 300 10.64 -16.28 -13.07
C PHE A 300 11.93 -16.43 -13.85
N ASN A 301 12.47 -15.31 -14.32
CA ASN A 301 13.82 -15.25 -14.87
C ASN A 301 14.86 -15.07 -13.75
N ASP A 302 16.16 -15.20 -14.11
CA ASP A 302 17.26 -15.13 -13.14
C ASP A 302 17.31 -13.83 -12.34
N ALA A 303 16.96 -12.70 -12.97
CA ALA A 303 16.94 -11.39 -12.30
C ALA A 303 15.80 -11.30 -11.28
N GLU A 304 14.63 -11.84 -11.63
CA GLU A 304 13.48 -11.91 -10.72
C GLU A 304 13.73 -12.88 -9.57
N LEU A 305 14.28 -14.07 -9.83
CA LEU A 305 14.68 -15.03 -8.79
C LEU A 305 15.70 -14.41 -7.83
N SER A 306 16.69 -13.72 -8.37
CA SER A 306 17.68 -13.02 -7.55
C SER A 306 17.03 -11.94 -6.66
N ALA A 307 16.10 -11.16 -7.21
CA ALA A 307 15.39 -10.13 -6.45
C ALA A 307 14.45 -10.74 -5.39
N ILE A 308 13.72 -11.82 -5.72
CA ILE A 308 12.86 -12.55 -4.78
C ILE A 308 13.71 -13.05 -3.60
N ASN A 309 14.78 -13.77 -3.88
CA ASN A 309 15.63 -14.34 -2.84
C ASN A 309 16.30 -13.28 -1.95
N ALA A 310 16.61 -12.11 -2.49
CA ALA A 310 17.26 -11.03 -1.75
C ALA A 310 16.28 -10.16 -0.93
N HIS A 311 15.02 -10.05 -1.35
CA HIS A 311 14.13 -9.02 -0.86
C HIS A 311 12.76 -9.52 -0.36
N ILE A 312 12.39 -10.79 -0.64
CA ILE A 312 11.13 -11.36 -0.15
C ILE A 312 11.46 -12.37 0.97
N PRO A 313 10.96 -12.17 2.19
CA PRO A 313 11.16 -13.14 3.26
C PRO A 313 10.48 -14.47 2.92
N TRP A 314 11.12 -15.58 3.30
CA TRP A 314 10.52 -16.90 3.14
C TRP A 314 9.10 -16.90 3.71
N THR A 315 8.15 -17.37 2.91
CA THR A 315 6.71 -17.33 3.22
C THR A 315 6.06 -18.64 2.77
N ARG A 316 5.16 -19.19 3.59
CA ARG A 316 4.33 -20.37 3.22
C ARG A 316 2.89 -20.16 3.66
N VAL A 317 1.96 -20.72 2.90
CA VAL A 317 0.59 -20.91 3.38
C VAL A 317 0.64 -21.87 4.58
N PHE A 318 0.02 -21.46 5.68
CA PHE A 318 0.16 -22.18 6.95
C PHE A 318 -0.86 -23.33 7.05
N ARG A 319 -0.38 -24.55 6.92
CA ARG A 319 -1.17 -25.78 6.95
C ARG A 319 -0.30 -26.97 7.36
N GLU A 320 -0.92 -28.10 7.70
CA GLU A 320 -0.23 -29.35 7.98
C GLU A 320 0.39 -29.93 6.71
N GLU A 321 1.67 -29.64 6.46
CA GLU A 321 2.42 -30.15 5.32
C GLU A 321 3.94 -30.14 5.61
N ASN A 322 4.68 -30.94 4.82
CA ASN A 322 6.13 -30.80 4.71
C ASN A 322 6.45 -29.80 3.60
N THR A 323 7.40 -28.92 3.88
CA THR A 323 7.86 -27.91 2.92
C THR A 323 9.38 -27.76 3.00
N VAL A 324 9.95 -26.92 2.13
CA VAL A 324 11.38 -26.60 2.13
C VAL A 324 11.60 -25.21 2.75
N ASN A 325 12.54 -25.15 3.70
CA ASN A 325 13.07 -23.91 4.24
C ASN A 325 14.59 -23.93 4.08
N HIS A 326 15.16 -23.01 3.29
CA HIS A 326 16.61 -22.88 3.05
C HIS A 326 17.30 -24.24 2.83
N ASP A 327 16.83 -25.03 1.86
CA ASP A 327 17.34 -26.36 1.46
C ASP A 327 17.04 -27.50 2.46
N GLU A 328 16.35 -27.28 3.56
CA GLU A 328 15.93 -28.31 4.52
C GLU A 328 14.44 -28.63 4.36
N THR A 329 14.10 -29.92 4.31
CA THR A 329 12.72 -30.37 4.39
C THR A 329 12.27 -30.34 5.85
N ILE A 330 11.19 -29.61 6.13
CA ILE A 330 10.65 -29.40 7.47
C ILE A 330 9.16 -29.79 7.53
N ASP A 331 8.72 -30.25 8.71
CA ASP A 331 7.29 -30.22 9.07
C ASP A 331 6.94 -28.75 9.40
N LEU A 332 6.05 -28.15 8.63
CA LEU A 332 5.78 -26.70 8.71
C LEU A 332 5.25 -26.28 10.08
N VAL A 333 4.35 -27.08 10.67
CA VAL A 333 3.72 -26.75 11.95
C VAL A 333 4.70 -26.87 13.12
N GLU A 334 5.42 -28.01 13.18
CA GLU A 334 6.42 -28.23 14.24
C GLU A 334 7.59 -27.27 14.13
N TRP A 335 8.04 -26.98 12.90
CA TRP A 335 9.09 -26.00 12.69
C TRP A 335 8.66 -24.58 13.10
N THR A 336 7.42 -24.18 12.76
CA THR A 336 6.84 -22.89 13.16
C THR A 336 6.75 -22.78 14.70
N ARG A 337 6.32 -23.85 15.36
CA ARG A 337 6.26 -23.90 16.85
C ARG A 337 7.63 -23.68 17.48
N ALA A 338 8.66 -24.33 16.93
CA ALA A 338 10.02 -24.31 17.48
C ALA A 338 10.77 -22.98 17.18
N ASN A 339 10.34 -22.18 16.20
CA ASN A 339 11.07 -21.02 15.70
C ASN A 339 10.30 -19.68 15.88
N SER A 340 9.46 -19.56 16.90
CA SER A 340 8.64 -18.35 17.16
C SER A 340 9.42 -17.05 17.05
N ASN A 341 10.65 -17.01 17.56
CA ASN A 341 11.50 -15.83 17.58
C ASN A 341 11.90 -15.29 16.19
N LYS A 342 11.63 -16.03 15.12
CA LYS A 342 11.95 -15.69 13.72
C LYS A 342 10.73 -15.51 12.83
N LEU A 343 9.51 -15.68 13.36
CA LEU A 343 8.33 -15.87 12.54
C LEU A 343 7.17 -14.94 12.92
N VAL A 344 6.36 -14.66 11.92
CA VAL A 344 5.06 -14.00 12.04
C VAL A 344 4.01 -14.91 11.43
N LEU A 345 2.87 -15.08 12.11
CA LEU A 345 1.64 -15.62 11.53
C LEU A 345 0.72 -14.46 11.15
N LYS A 346 0.17 -14.47 9.95
CA LYS A 346 -0.73 -13.41 9.48
C LYS A 346 -1.83 -13.96 8.58
N PRO A 347 -3.06 -13.40 8.64
CA PRO A 347 -4.13 -13.81 7.74
C PRO A 347 -3.77 -13.45 6.30
N ASN A 348 -4.22 -14.27 5.35
CA ASN A 348 -3.96 -14.09 3.92
C ASN A 348 -4.65 -12.84 3.36
N ASP A 349 -5.86 -12.57 3.80
CA ASP A 349 -6.76 -11.58 3.19
C ASP A 349 -7.36 -10.63 4.24
N ASP A 350 -6.50 -9.92 4.97
CA ASP A 350 -6.89 -8.91 5.96
C ASP A 350 -5.93 -7.71 5.90
N TYR A 351 -6.32 -6.60 6.51
CA TYR A 351 -5.56 -5.34 6.53
C TYR A 351 -5.52 -4.72 7.94
N GLY A 352 -4.73 -3.66 8.09
CA GLY A 352 -4.69 -2.90 9.35
C GLY A 352 -3.98 -3.60 10.51
N GLY A 353 -3.31 -4.73 10.28
CA GLY A 353 -2.59 -5.50 11.31
C GLY A 353 -3.49 -6.42 12.14
N HIS A 354 -4.74 -6.60 11.77
CA HIS A 354 -5.65 -7.52 12.44
C HIS A 354 -5.19 -8.97 12.23
N GLY A 355 -5.31 -9.78 13.29
CA GLY A 355 -4.95 -11.20 13.24
C GLY A 355 -3.47 -11.50 13.06
N ILE A 356 -2.57 -10.52 13.18
CA ILE A 356 -1.12 -10.73 13.08
C ILE A 356 -0.59 -11.17 14.45
N TYR A 357 0.11 -12.31 14.47
CA TYR A 357 0.80 -12.82 15.64
C TYR A 357 2.31 -12.75 15.42
N ILE A 358 2.99 -11.98 16.28
CA ILE A 358 4.42 -11.74 16.22
C ILE A 358 5.12 -12.68 17.20
N GLY A 359 5.79 -13.71 16.69
CA GLY A 359 6.30 -14.79 17.52
C GLY A 359 7.35 -14.37 18.54
N TRP A 360 8.22 -13.38 18.23
CA TRP A 360 9.22 -12.87 19.19
C TRP A 360 8.64 -11.97 20.27
N ASN A 361 7.40 -11.55 20.18
CA ASN A 361 6.66 -10.77 21.18
C ASN A 361 5.66 -11.62 21.96
N SER A 362 5.50 -12.90 21.59
CA SER A 362 4.54 -13.82 22.20
C SER A 362 5.23 -14.74 23.22
N SER A 363 4.55 -15.07 24.29
CA SER A 363 4.92 -16.20 25.15
C SER A 363 4.72 -17.52 24.38
N ALA A 364 5.34 -18.61 24.86
CA ALA A 364 5.17 -19.92 24.21
C ALA A 364 3.70 -20.39 24.16
N SER A 365 2.89 -20.07 25.17
CA SER A 365 1.46 -20.39 25.19
C SER A 365 0.66 -19.57 24.17
N GLU A 366 0.90 -18.26 24.10
CA GLU A 366 0.24 -17.37 23.15
C GLU A 366 0.57 -17.76 21.70
N TRP A 367 1.84 -18.13 21.46
CA TRP A 367 2.26 -18.60 20.13
C TRP A 367 1.61 -19.93 19.76
N ASP A 368 1.50 -20.88 20.68
CA ASP A 368 0.84 -22.16 20.44
C ASP A 368 -0.67 -21.98 20.20
N ASP A 369 -1.32 -21.05 20.88
CA ASP A 369 -2.72 -20.70 20.64
C ASP A 369 -2.91 -19.98 19.28
N ALA A 370 -1.97 -19.14 18.85
CA ALA A 370 -1.96 -18.54 17.52
C ALA A 370 -1.82 -19.60 16.42
N ILE A 371 -0.95 -20.60 16.61
CA ILE A 371 -0.80 -21.75 15.70
C ILE A 371 -2.11 -22.53 15.55
N LYS A 372 -2.77 -22.85 16.68
CA LYS A 372 -4.06 -23.57 16.67
C LYS A 372 -5.14 -22.76 15.94
N LEU A 373 -5.20 -21.44 16.19
CA LEU A 373 -6.16 -20.57 15.55
C LEU A 373 -5.89 -20.52 14.04
N ALA A 374 -4.65 -20.31 13.62
CA ALA A 374 -4.29 -20.25 12.21
C ALA A 374 -4.60 -21.55 11.44
N LEU A 375 -4.39 -22.71 12.07
CA LEU A 375 -4.77 -24.02 11.50
C LEU A 375 -6.30 -24.20 11.41
N ALA A 376 -7.03 -23.71 12.41
CA ALA A 376 -8.48 -23.83 12.43
C ALA A 376 -9.16 -22.89 11.42
N ASP A 377 -8.59 -21.71 11.21
CA ASP A 377 -9.04 -20.72 10.22
C ASP A 377 -8.78 -21.20 8.78
N GLY A 378 -7.56 -21.71 8.53
CA GLY A 378 -7.16 -22.29 7.25
C GLY A 378 -6.75 -21.25 6.18
N ASP A 379 -6.78 -19.95 6.46
CA ASP A 379 -6.36 -18.87 5.54
C ASP A 379 -5.26 -17.98 6.15
N TYR A 380 -4.24 -18.63 6.73
CA TYR A 380 -3.08 -17.97 7.34
C TYR A 380 -1.79 -18.27 6.58
N LEU A 381 -0.83 -17.37 6.78
CA LEU A 381 0.55 -17.51 6.31
C LEU A 381 1.51 -17.50 7.49
N VAL A 382 2.61 -18.22 7.34
CA VAL A 382 3.82 -18.04 8.13
C VAL A 382 4.88 -17.33 7.28
N GLN A 383 5.50 -16.29 7.84
CA GLN A 383 6.53 -15.53 7.15
C GLN A 383 7.72 -15.27 8.09
N GLU A 384 8.94 -15.32 7.54
CA GLU A 384 10.13 -14.99 8.29
C GLU A 384 10.19 -13.50 8.64
N ARG A 385 10.80 -13.23 9.81
CA ARG A 385 11.08 -11.89 10.31
C ARG A 385 12.04 -11.16 9.39
N VAL A 386 11.75 -9.91 9.08
CA VAL A 386 12.66 -9.00 8.36
C VAL A 386 13.36 -8.04 9.31
N LYS A 387 14.49 -7.49 8.88
CA LYS A 387 15.14 -6.40 9.58
C LYS A 387 14.35 -5.11 9.38
N THR A 388 14.14 -4.38 10.46
CA THR A 388 13.43 -3.10 10.46
C THR A 388 14.36 -1.95 10.84
N ALA A 389 14.12 -0.76 10.27
CA ALA A 389 14.86 0.44 10.64
C ALA A 389 14.11 1.24 11.71
N LYS A 390 14.86 1.81 12.64
CA LYS A 390 14.35 2.79 13.59
C LYS A 390 15.14 4.08 13.48
N GLU A 391 14.43 5.19 13.51
CA GLU A 391 15.02 6.52 13.45
C GLU A 391 14.42 7.45 14.49
N MET A 392 15.20 8.44 14.91
CA MET A 392 14.73 9.50 15.81
C MET A 392 13.97 10.56 15.02
N PHE A 393 12.71 10.81 15.42
CA PHE A 393 11.86 11.86 14.83
C PHE A 393 11.41 12.88 15.87
N PRO A 394 11.41 14.19 15.53
CA PRO A 394 10.81 15.22 16.36
C PRO A 394 9.28 15.11 16.28
N MET A 395 8.66 14.55 17.31
CA MET A 395 7.22 14.27 17.40
C MET A 395 6.53 15.26 18.34
N ILE A 396 5.43 15.83 17.90
CA ILE A 396 4.53 16.68 18.70
C ILE A 396 3.78 15.76 19.67
N THR A 397 3.87 16.03 20.95
CA THR A 397 3.41 15.12 22.01
C THR A 397 2.11 15.56 22.68
N ASP A 398 1.72 16.85 22.53
CA ASP A 398 0.49 17.37 23.10
C ASP A 398 -0.13 18.50 22.26
N ASP A 399 -1.35 18.88 22.63
CA ASP A 399 -2.10 19.97 21.96
C ASP A 399 -1.52 21.37 22.24
N ALA A 400 -0.64 21.52 23.24
CA ALA A 400 0.08 22.75 23.52
C ALA A 400 1.28 22.93 22.56
N GLY A 401 1.58 21.89 21.79
CA GLY A 401 2.61 21.89 20.78
C GLY A 401 4.01 21.56 21.31
N ASN A 402 4.12 20.97 22.47
CA ASN A 402 5.41 20.43 22.90
C ASN A 402 5.80 19.27 21.98
N TRP A 403 7.09 19.16 21.69
CA TRP A 403 7.63 18.08 20.89
C TRP A 403 8.90 17.50 21.53
N GLU A 404 9.17 16.25 21.25
CA GLU A 404 10.37 15.56 21.70
C GLU A 404 10.90 14.61 20.62
N MET A 405 12.18 14.25 20.77
CA MET A 405 12.80 13.26 19.89
C MET A 405 12.36 11.86 20.33
N THR A 406 11.61 11.17 19.46
CA THR A 406 11.10 9.82 19.70
C THR A 406 11.67 8.84 18.70
N GLU A 407 12.01 7.64 19.14
CA GLU A 407 12.44 6.56 18.26
C GLU A 407 11.22 5.95 17.56
N GLN A 408 11.22 5.95 16.24
CA GLN A 408 10.13 5.44 15.41
C GLN A 408 10.62 4.33 14.50
N LEU A 409 9.87 3.25 14.39
CA LEU A 409 9.95 2.29 13.28
C LEU A 409 9.63 3.05 11.98
N VAL A 410 10.44 2.85 10.96
CA VAL A 410 10.23 3.45 9.63
C VAL A 410 9.81 2.37 8.65
N ASP A 411 8.62 2.53 8.12
CA ASP A 411 8.02 1.68 7.09
C ASP A 411 7.89 2.54 5.81
N LEU A 412 8.77 2.27 4.85
CA LEU A 412 8.89 3.03 3.61
C LEU A 412 8.23 2.25 2.47
N ASP A 413 7.04 2.65 2.07
CA ASP A 413 6.21 1.93 1.12
C ASP A 413 6.22 2.57 -0.27
N PRO A 414 6.97 2.03 -1.24
CA PRO A 414 6.89 2.50 -2.63
C PRO A 414 5.48 2.38 -3.19
N LEU A 415 5.03 3.46 -3.82
CA LEU A 415 3.78 3.54 -4.58
C LEU A 415 4.07 3.33 -6.05
N LEU A 416 3.45 2.30 -6.63
CA LEU A 416 3.62 1.94 -8.03
C LEU A 416 2.40 2.39 -8.84
N PHE A 417 2.70 2.90 -10.04
CA PHE A 417 1.75 3.37 -11.03
C PHE A 417 2.08 2.68 -12.36
N LEU A 418 1.19 1.81 -12.82
CA LEU A 418 1.43 0.94 -13.98
C LEU A 418 2.76 0.17 -13.88
N GLY A 419 3.06 -0.33 -12.68
CA GLY A 419 4.29 -1.10 -12.39
C GLY A 419 5.56 -0.26 -12.25
N LYS A 420 5.47 1.06 -12.27
CA LYS A 420 6.59 2.00 -12.08
C LYS A 420 6.50 2.72 -10.76
N VAL A 421 7.59 2.77 -10.01
CA VAL A 421 7.63 3.54 -8.76
C VAL A 421 7.56 5.03 -9.06
N GLY A 422 6.57 5.70 -8.50
CA GLY A 422 6.34 7.12 -8.73
C GLY A 422 6.30 7.97 -7.47
N SER A 423 6.03 7.36 -6.32
CA SER A 423 5.93 8.03 -5.02
C SER A 423 6.20 7.04 -3.89
N ALA A 424 6.10 7.49 -2.65
CA ALA A 424 6.18 6.63 -1.47
C ALA A 424 5.19 7.09 -0.40
N PHE A 425 4.69 6.14 0.38
CA PHE A 425 3.95 6.39 1.62
C PHE A 425 4.81 5.91 2.79
N THR A 426 5.26 6.81 3.65
CA THR A 426 6.14 6.48 4.77
C THR A 426 5.38 6.54 6.08
N ARG A 427 5.26 5.39 6.75
CA ARG A 427 4.61 5.27 8.06
C ARG A 427 5.66 5.26 9.17
N LEU A 428 5.29 5.85 10.30
CA LEU A 428 6.11 5.87 11.51
C LEU A 428 5.31 5.28 12.66
N SER A 429 5.95 4.43 13.47
CA SER A 429 5.30 3.81 14.63
C SER A 429 6.27 3.64 15.79
N SER A 430 5.77 3.85 17.00
CA SER A 430 6.49 3.51 18.24
C SER A 430 6.40 2.02 18.60
N THR A 431 5.63 1.22 17.84
CA THR A 431 5.43 -0.22 18.03
C THR A 431 6.02 -1.02 16.88
N GLU A 432 6.01 -2.36 16.98
CA GLU A 432 6.45 -3.27 15.90
C GLU A 432 5.49 -3.31 14.70
N LEU A 433 4.28 -2.73 14.81
CA LEU A 433 3.31 -2.61 13.72
C LEU A 433 3.23 -1.16 13.26
N ALA A 434 3.53 -0.92 11.99
CA ALA A 434 3.59 0.43 11.40
C ALA A 434 2.23 0.96 10.91
N ASN A 435 1.11 0.31 11.26
CA ASN A 435 -0.19 0.69 10.73
C ASN A 435 -0.73 1.98 11.34
N VAL A 436 -1.20 2.90 10.50
CA VAL A 436 -1.88 4.13 10.93
C VAL A 436 -3.11 3.81 11.77
N SER A 437 -3.86 2.74 11.43
CA SER A 437 -5.01 2.24 12.21
C SER A 437 -4.64 1.83 13.64
N SER A 438 -3.40 1.39 13.88
CA SER A 438 -2.88 0.96 15.19
C SER A 438 -2.18 2.09 15.97
N GLY A 439 -2.34 3.35 15.57
CA GLY A 439 -1.78 4.49 16.27
C GLY A 439 -0.52 5.10 15.66
N GLY A 440 0.02 4.53 14.59
CA GLY A 440 1.11 5.10 13.82
C GLY A 440 0.74 6.43 13.14
N GLY A 441 1.74 7.16 12.70
CA GLY A 441 1.60 8.36 11.90
C GLY A 441 2.26 8.21 10.53
N MET A 442 2.28 9.28 9.75
CA MET A 442 2.99 9.32 8.47
C MET A 442 3.82 10.59 8.33
N VAL A 443 4.81 10.53 7.46
CA VAL A 443 5.55 11.70 6.98
C VAL A 443 5.78 11.58 5.47
N PRO A 444 5.89 12.71 4.74
CA PRO A 444 6.29 12.65 3.33
C PRO A 444 7.76 12.22 3.21
N THR A 445 8.10 11.61 2.09
CA THR A 445 9.48 11.28 1.73
C THR A 445 10.03 12.27 0.72
N PHE A 446 11.24 12.77 0.98
CA PHE A 446 12.00 13.59 0.05
C PHE A 446 13.31 12.91 -0.33
N ILE A 447 13.70 13.08 -1.59
CA ILE A 447 14.97 12.58 -2.09
C ILE A 447 16.00 13.71 -1.95
N ILE A 448 17.15 13.38 -1.37
CA ILE A 448 18.28 14.28 -1.25
C ILE A 448 19.32 13.92 -2.29
N ASP A 449 19.66 14.87 -3.14
CA ASP A 449 20.77 14.78 -4.08
C ASP A 449 22.07 15.17 -3.38
N GLY A 450 23.15 14.45 -3.67
CA GLY A 450 24.49 14.67 -3.13
C GLY A 450 25.23 15.80 -3.78
#